data_83d9be99d2272eb0a948b65b638d0cca
#
_entry.id   83d9be99d2272eb0a948b65b638d0cca
#
_cell.length_a   1.000
_cell.length_b   1.000
_cell.length_c   1.000
_cell.angle_alpha   90.00
_cell.angle_beta   90.00
_cell.angle_gamma   90.00
#
_symmetry.space_group_name_H-M   'P 1'
#
loop_
_entity.id
_entity.type
_entity.pdbx_description
1 polymer ?
#
loop_
_entity_poly.entity_id
_entity_poly.type
_entity_poly.pdbx_seq_one_letter_code
_entity_poly.pdbx_strand_id
1 'polypeptide(L)'
;VKKTAESYVYAGTVVEEGELIICVKAVSKATRFEKIVTMIEESEKLKSNLESHAEHLADQLVPYTLAGTILTWLLTRDVTKALAVLMVDFSCALKLAIPISVLSAIREAGAHNITVKGGKYMEAAANATTIVFDKTGTLTEARPTVRKVVSFCEQSEDELLRMAACLEEHFPHSMAKAVVEAARKRGLEHEEMHSKVNYIVAHGISSTIEGKRVVIGSHHFVFEDEKCSVREPWIRQFETLPEECSLLYLAIEHELAAVVCIEDPLRKEAADVVRALKATGLEKVVMMTGDSEKTAASVARRVGVDAYYSEVLPEDKAKFVEQERASGRTVIMIGDGINDSPALSAANVGIAIRDGAQIAQEIADITISAENLWEIVMLRRLSEALMRRIQKNYRSIVGINATLILLGVTGILQPTTSALLHNMSTLTISLTNMKNLLDEN
;
A
#
# COMPACT_ATOMS: atom_id res chain seq x y z
N VAL A 1 0.74 16.93 25.51
CA VAL A 1 0.68 15.47 25.74
C VAL A 1 1.68 15.12 26.84
N LYS A 2 1.20 14.46 27.91
CA LYS A 2 2.06 14.01 29.02
C LYS A 2 3.03 12.93 28.54
N LYS A 3 4.32 13.10 28.81
CA LYS A 3 5.39 12.14 28.49
C LYS A 3 5.90 11.49 29.77
N THR A 4 6.24 10.22 29.69
CA THR A 4 6.81 9.39 30.76
C THR A 4 8.16 8.84 30.33
N ALA A 5 8.88 8.16 31.24
CA ALA A 5 10.10 7.46 30.86
C ALA A 5 9.88 6.55 29.66
N GLU A 6 10.86 6.47 28.74
CA GLU A 6 10.84 5.72 27.46
C GLU A 6 9.86 6.25 26.40
N SER A 7 9.14 7.36 26.64
CA SER A 7 8.30 7.99 25.62
C SER A 7 9.16 8.71 24.57
N TYR A 8 8.78 8.59 23.30
CA TYR A 8 9.44 9.35 22.23
C TYR A 8 9.05 10.82 22.28
N VAL A 9 10.04 11.69 22.14
CA VAL A 9 9.90 13.12 21.92
C VAL A 9 10.50 13.49 20.57
N TYR A 10 9.95 14.51 19.91
CA TYR A 10 10.31 14.84 18.54
C TYR A 10 10.91 16.25 18.47
N ALA A 11 11.89 16.42 17.58
CA ALA A 11 12.45 17.74 17.28
C ALA A 11 11.34 18.70 16.82
N GLY A 12 11.43 19.97 17.25
CA GLY A 12 10.42 20.99 16.95
C GLY A 12 9.22 21.01 17.91
N THR A 13 9.21 20.18 18.96
CA THR A 13 8.21 20.27 20.04
C THR A 13 8.74 21.08 21.22
N VAL A 14 7.85 21.73 21.96
CA VAL A 14 8.18 22.56 23.12
C VAL A 14 7.74 21.85 24.39
N VAL A 15 8.60 21.90 25.43
CA VAL A 15 8.25 21.44 26.78
C VAL A 15 7.44 22.54 27.45
N GLU A 16 6.18 22.27 27.76
CA GLU A 16 5.30 23.25 28.44
C GLU A 16 5.53 23.27 29.92
N GLU A 17 5.79 22.11 30.54
CA GLU A 17 5.97 21.99 31.99
C GLU A 17 6.89 20.80 32.31
N GLY A 18 7.79 20.98 33.32
CA GLY A 18 8.70 19.95 33.80
C GLY A 18 10.06 19.92 33.11
N GLU A 19 10.89 18.95 33.50
CA GLU A 19 12.22 18.69 32.94
C GLU A 19 12.24 17.34 32.22
N LEU A 20 12.96 17.27 31.09
CA LEU A 20 13.15 16.06 30.31
C LEU A 20 14.64 15.75 30.13
N ILE A 21 15.04 14.54 30.44
CA ILE A 21 16.33 13.99 30.05
C ILE A 21 16.11 13.19 28.79
N ILE A 22 16.73 13.62 27.69
CA ILE A 22 16.49 13.07 26.36
C ILE A 22 17.74 12.32 25.89
N CYS A 23 17.55 11.04 25.52
CA CYS A 23 18.56 10.29 24.76
C CYS A 23 18.34 10.54 23.26
N VAL A 24 19.31 11.21 22.63
CA VAL A 24 19.21 11.53 21.20
C VAL A 24 19.39 10.28 20.37
N LYS A 25 18.36 9.90 19.58
CA LYS A 25 18.38 8.76 18.68
C LYS A 25 18.71 9.13 17.23
N ALA A 26 18.37 10.34 16.81
CA ALA A 26 18.63 10.85 15.45
C ALA A 26 19.01 12.31 15.49
N VAL A 27 19.96 12.71 14.66
CA VAL A 27 20.43 14.08 14.50
C VAL A 27 20.41 14.49 13.04
N SER A 28 20.23 15.81 12.77
CA SER A 28 20.27 16.42 11.45
C SER A 28 19.32 15.68 10.46
N LYS A 29 19.79 15.29 9.28
CA LYS A 29 19.00 14.69 8.19
C LYS A 29 18.15 13.46 8.57
N ALA A 30 18.40 12.85 9.71
CA ALA A 30 17.62 11.73 10.22
C ALA A 30 16.47 12.16 11.15
N THR A 31 16.30 13.46 11.45
CA THR A 31 15.19 13.94 12.27
C THR A 31 13.87 13.95 11.49
N ARG A 32 12.76 13.82 12.19
CA ARG A 32 11.42 13.87 11.56
C ARG A 32 11.14 15.23 10.91
N PHE A 33 11.65 16.31 11.47
CA PHE A 33 11.53 17.65 10.90
C PHE A 33 12.26 17.76 9.55
N GLU A 34 13.50 17.30 9.47
CA GLU A 34 14.29 17.30 8.23
C GLU A 34 13.65 16.41 7.16
N LYS A 35 13.10 15.26 7.54
CA LYS A 35 12.30 14.42 6.62
C LYS A 35 11.10 15.17 6.04
N ILE A 36 10.39 15.96 6.86
CA ILE A 36 9.27 16.80 6.39
C ILE A 36 9.78 17.86 5.41
N VAL A 37 10.89 18.52 5.71
CA VAL A 37 11.50 19.52 4.79
C VAL A 37 11.90 18.86 3.48
N THR A 38 12.57 17.71 3.54
CA THR A 38 12.93 16.93 2.34
C THR A 38 11.70 16.51 1.54
N MET A 39 10.62 16.09 2.22
CA MET A 39 9.35 15.77 1.56
C MET A 39 8.72 16.98 0.88
N ILE A 40 8.83 18.17 1.47
CA ILE A 40 8.36 19.43 0.84
C ILE A 40 9.21 19.78 -0.38
N GLU A 41 10.54 19.68 -0.28
CA GLU A 41 11.47 19.93 -1.40
C GLU A 41 11.29 18.91 -2.53
N GLU A 42 10.98 17.66 -2.18
CA GLU A 42 10.68 16.60 -3.14
C GLU A 42 9.26 16.65 -3.71
N SER A 43 8.36 17.43 -3.10
CA SER A 43 6.96 17.52 -3.54
C SER A 43 6.82 18.00 -4.99
N GLU A 44 7.74 18.83 -5.48
CA GLU A 44 7.78 19.17 -6.91
C GLU A 44 8.09 17.98 -7.82
N LYS A 45 8.87 17.01 -7.35
CA LYS A 45 9.16 15.76 -8.08
C LYS A 45 7.97 14.80 -8.06
N LEU A 46 6.96 15.06 -7.23
CA LEU A 46 5.76 14.25 -7.07
C LEU A 46 4.59 14.73 -7.94
N LYS A 47 4.80 15.76 -8.78
CA LYS A 47 3.82 16.19 -9.78
C LYS A 47 3.47 15.01 -10.70
N SER A 48 2.21 14.92 -11.09
CA SER A 48 1.79 13.93 -12.07
C SER A 48 2.43 14.19 -13.43
N ASN A 49 2.59 13.14 -14.24
CA ASN A 49 3.06 13.32 -15.62
C ASN A 49 2.09 14.22 -16.40
N LEU A 50 0.79 14.14 -16.10
CA LEU A 50 -0.22 15.00 -16.71
C LEU A 50 -0.08 16.47 -16.30
N GLU A 51 0.26 16.76 -15.02
CA GLU A 51 0.56 18.13 -14.58
C GLU A 51 1.78 18.68 -15.32
N SER A 52 2.88 17.92 -15.33
CA SER A 52 4.11 18.30 -16.02
C SER A 52 3.90 18.44 -17.53
N HIS A 53 3.14 17.53 -18.13
CA HIS A 53 2.81 17.57 -19.56
C HIS A 53 1.92 18.78 -19.92
N ALA A 54 0.95 19.09 -19.07
CA ALA A 54 0.08 20.26 -19.26
C ALA A 54 0.84 21.59 -19.10
N GLU A 55 1.77 21.66 -18.14
CA GLU A 55 2.66 22.82 -18.00
C GLU A 55 3.52 22.99 -19.26
N HIS A 56 4.11 21.91 -19.74
CA HIS A 56 4.95 21.93 -20.95
C HIS A 56 4.16 22.27 -22.22
N LEU A 57 2.97 21.69 -22.40
CA LEU A 57 2.08 22.04 -23.52
C LEU A 57 1.63 23.50 -23.45
N ALA A 58 1.32 24.00 -22.26
CA ALA A 58 0.94 25.38 -22.07
C ALA A 58 2.10 26.32 -22.52
N ASP A 59 3.33 26.02 -22.14
CA ASP A 59 4.50 26.81 -22.53
C ASP A 59 4.81 26.69 -24.03
N GLN A 60 4.61 25.52 -24.62
CA GLN A 60 4.76 25.32 -26.08
C GLN A 60 3.71 26.10 -26.90
N LEU A 61 2.50 26.34 -26.36
CA LEU A 61 1.46 27.07 -27.06
C LEU A 61 1.72 28.57 -27.17
N VAL A 62 2.54 29.15 -26.27
CA VAL A 62 2.85 30.59 -26.29
C VAL A 62 3.44 31.08 -27.63
N PRO A 63 4.48 30.46 -28.20
CA PRO A 63 4.99 30.88 -29.50
C PRO A 63 3.98 30.74 -30.65
N TYR A 64 3.10 29.73 -30.60
CA TYR A 64 2.03 29.59 -31.61
C TYR A 64 0.97 30.68 -31.48
N THR A 65 0.63 31.09 -30.26
CA THR A 65 -0.30 32.21 -30.02
C THR A 65 0.28 33.52 -30.54
N LEU A 66 1.57 33.78 -30.30
CA LEU A 66 2.28 34.94 -30.82
C LEU A 66 2.34 34.91 -32.36
N ALA A 67 2.71 33.76 -32.95
CA ALA A 67 2.75 33.60 -34.40
C ALA A 67 1.35 33.79 -35.01
N GLY A 68 0.31 33.22 -34.42
CA GLY A 68 -1.09 33.39 -34.81
C GLY A 68 -1.54 34.86 -34.74
N THR A 69 -1.13 35.60 -33.71
CA THR A 69 -1.39 37.04 -33.57
C THR A 69 -0.75 37.85 -34.71
N ILE A 70 0.54 37.61 -35.01
CA ILE A 70 1.26 38.25 -36.08
C ILE A 70 0.60 37.93 -37.44
N LEU A 71 0.29 36.68 -37.69
CA LEU A 71 -0.35 36.21 -38.91
C LEU A 71 -1.71 36.84 -39.10
N THR A 72 -2.51 36.91 -38.06
CA THR A 72 -3.83 37.58 -38.10
C THR A 72 -3.70 39.07 -38.45
N TRP A 73 -2.72 39.76 -37.85
CA TRP A 73 -2.45 41.15 -38.19
C TRP A 73 -1.98 41.33 -39.65
N LEU A 74 -1.10 40.48 -40.15
CA LEU A 74 -0.61 40.53 -41.53
C LEU A 74 -1.75 40.33 -42.55
N LEU A 75 -2.67 39.41 -42.27
CA LEU A 75 -3.77 39.03 -43.15
C LEU A 75 -4.93 40.08 -43.11
N THR A 76 -5.29 40.54 -41.91
CA THR A 76 -6.44 41.40 -41.72
C THR A 76 -6.09 42.91 -41.70
N ARG A 77 -4.84 43.26 -41.42
CA ARG A 77 -4.35 44.62 -41.16
C ARG A 77 -5.13 45.32 -40.03
N ASP A 78 -5.80 44.57 -39.20
CA ASP A 78 -6.62 45.04 -38.08
C ASP A 78 -5.98 44.60 -36.76
N VAL A 79 -5.51 45.60 -35.99
CA VAL A 79 -4.88 45.38 -34.68
C VAL A 79 -5.89 44.80 -33.68
N THR A 80 -7.14 45.17 -33.78
CA THR A 80 -8.18 44.68 -32.87
C THR A 80 -8.39 43.17 -32.99
N LYS A 81 -8.39 42.65 -34.23
CA LYS A 81 -8.49 41.21 -34.51
C LYS A 81 -7.23 40.45 -34.05
N ALA A 82 -6.06 41.02 -34.22
CA ALA A 82 -4.82 40.45 -33.73
C ALA A 82 -4.80 40.39 -32.19
N LEU A 83 -5.24 41.46 -31.51
CA LEU A 83 -5.36 41.49 -30.06
C LEU A 83 -6.36 40.43 -29.53
N ALA A 84 -7.42 40.15 -30.28
CA ALA A 84 -8.39 39.10 -29.87
C ALA A 84 -7.75 37.71 -29.80
N VAL A 85 -6.76 37.41 -30.64
CA VAL A 85 -5.98 36.16 -30.55
C VAL A 85 -5.08 36.19 -29.33
N LEU A 86 -4.36 37.28 -29.09
CA LEU A 86 -3.41 37.44 -28.00
C LEU A 86 -4.07 37.40 -26.61
N MET A 87 -5.33 37.86 -26.50
CA MET A 87 -6.07 37.93 -25.23
C MET A 87 -6.58 36.54 -24.75
N VAL A 88 -6.55 35.52 -25.58
CA VAL A 88 -6.98 34.16 -25.23
C VAL A 88 -5.76 33.33 -24.93
N ASP A 89 -5.48 33.14 -23.64
CA ASP A 89 -4.35 32.35 -23.16
C ASP A 89 -4.77 30.94 -22.74
N PHE A 90 -4.22 29.92 -23.41
CA PHE A 90 -4.41 28.51 -23.04
C PHE A 90 -3.66 28.14 -21.76
N SER A 91 -2.54 28.84 -21.51
CA SER A 91 -1.60 28.51 -20.44
C SER A 91 -2.21 28.69 -19.05
N CYS A 92 -2.84 29.84 -18.79
CA CYS A 92 -3.41 30.16 -17.48
C CYS A 92 -4.51 29.15 -17.05
N ALA A 93 -5.40 28.79 -17.97
CA ALA A 93 -6.49 27.88 -17.66
C ALA A 93 -6.01 26.46 -17.34
N LEU A 94 -5.03 25.93 -18.08
CA LEU A 94 -4.47 24.60 -17.86
C LEU A 94 -3.62 24.55 -16.58
N LYS A 95 -2.75 25.55 -16.35
CA LYS A 95 -1.88 25.63 -15.17
C LYS A 95 -2.66 25.75 -13.86
N LEU A 96 -3.89 26.27 -13.88
CA LEU A 96 -4.75 26.37 -12.70
C LEU A 96 -5.66 25.13 -12.55
N ALA A 97 -6.29 24.69 -13.62
CA ALA A 97 -7.33 23.67 -13.54
C ALA A 97 -6.82 22.31 -13.09
N ILE A 98 -5.63 21.90 -13.53
CA ILE A 98 -5.10 20.56 -13.25
C ILE A 98 -4.63 20.44 -11.80
N PRO A 99 -3.77 21.32 -11.25
CA PRO A 99 -3.37 21.24 -9.84
C PRO A 99 -4.56 21.32 -8.87
N ILE A 100 -5.56 22.18 -9.16
CA ILE A 100 -6.78 22.25 -8.33
C ILE A 100 -7.54 20.93 -8.35
N SER A 101 -7.65 20.26 -9.51
CA SER A 101 -8.29 18.95 -9.61
C SER A 101 -7.56 17.90 -8.79
N VAL A 102 -6.22 17.87 -8.86
CA VAL A 102 -5.36 16.94 -8.11
C VAL A 102 -5.48 17.19 -6.61
N LEU A 103 -5.39 18.43 -6.17
CA LEU A 103 -5.55 18.78 -4.75
C LEU A 103 -6.94 18.43 -4.22
N SER A 104 -7.99 18.62 -5.03
CA SER A 104 -9.34 18.21 -4.67
C SER A 104 -9.46 16.71 -4.52
N ALA A 105 -8.83 15.94 -5.41
CA ALA A 105 -8.79 14.48 -5.34
C ALA A 105 -8.05 13.98 -4.09
N ILE A 106 -6.89 14.56 -3.78
CA ILE A 106 -6.11 14.20 -2.58
C ILE A 106 -6.90 14.55 -1.31
N ARG A 107 -7.58 15.69 -1.27
CA ARG A 107 -8.46 16.07 -0.16
C ARG A 107 -9.59 15.06 0.04
N GLU A 108 -10.25 14.67 -1.05
CA GLU A 108 -11.35 13.70 -1.03
C GLU A 108 -10.86 12.31 -0.61
N ALA A 109 -9.70 11.86 -1.10
CA ALA A 109 -9.04 10.64 -0.62
C ALA A 109 -8.78 10.69 0.89
N GLY A 110 -8.31 11.83 1.41
CA GLY A 110 -8.11 12.05 2.84
C GLY A 110 -9.39 11.93 3.67
N ALA A 111 -10.54 12.34 3.14
CA ALA A 111 -11.83 12.17 3.80
C ALA A 111 -12.25 10.68 3.91
N HIS A 112 -11.68 9.81 3.07
CA HIS A 112 -11.86 8.36 3.10
C HIS A 112 -10.68 7.62 3.76
N ASN A 113 -9.92 8.27 4.64
CA ASN A 113 -8.76 7.73 5.35
C ASN A 113 -7.58 7.30 4.44
N ILE A 114 -7.57 7.70 3.20
CA ILE A 114 -6.50 7.41 2.23
C ILE A 114 -5.55 8.60 2.20
N THR A 115 -4.28 8.39 2.57
CA THR A 115 -3.25 9.42 2.48
C THR A 115 -2.42 9.22 1.22
N VAL A 116 -2.41 10.21 0.33
CA VAL A 116 -1.68 10.18 -0.94
C VAL A 116 -0.55 11.20 -0.90
N LYS A 117 0.68 10.79 -1.19
CA LYS A 117 1.86 11.67 -1.13
C LYS A 117 2.00 12.59 -2.36
N GLY A 118 1.31 12.34 -3.44
CA GLY A 118 1.36 13.20 -4.62
C GLY A 118 0.47 12.75 -5.78
N GLY A 119 0.18 13.68 -6.69
CA GLY A 119 -0.72 13.47 -7.83
C GLY A 119 -0.28 12.37 -8.80
N LYS A 120 1.04 12.19 -8.97
CA LYS A 120 1.59 11.13 -9.84
C LYS A 120 1.15 9.73 -9.42
N TYR A 121 0.92 9.51 -8.12
CA TYR A 121 0.51 8.21 -7.62
C TYR A 121 -0.97 7.94 -7.89
N MET A 122 -1.81 8.98 -7.88
CA MET A 122 -3.19 8.85 -8.35
C MET A 122 -3.27 8.58 -9.86
N GLU A 123 -2.44 9.25 -10.64
CA GLU A 123 -2.33 8.96 -12.08
C GLU A 123 -1.89 7.53 -12.33
N ALA A 124 -0.84 7.06 -11.67
CA ALA A 124 -0.37 5.68 -11.78
C ALA A 124 -1.43 4.68 -11.27
N ALA A 125 -2.13 4.98 -10.17
CA ALA A 125 -3.23 4.15 -9.68
C ALA A 125 -4.39 4.08 -10.68
N ALA A 126 -4.70 5.16 -11.41
CA ALA A 126 -5.72 5.15 -12.46
C ALA A 126 -5.31 4.29 -13.68
N ASN A 127 -4.03 4.26 -14.00
CA ASN A 127 -3.47 3.54 -15.15
C ASN A 127 -2.96 2.14 -14.81
N ALA A 128 -3.11 1.68 -13.56
CA ALA A 128 -2.61 0.39 -13.14
C ALA A 128 -3.29 -0.76 -13.90
N THR A 129 -2.48 -1.69 -14.37
CA THR A 129 -2.92 -2.92 -15.06
C THR A 129 -2.75 -4.13 -14.17
N THR A 130 -1.79 -4.10 -13.25
CA THR A 130 -1.50 -5.19 -12.32
C THR A 130 -1.55 -4.69 -10.88
N ILE A 131 -2.18 -5.47 -10.01
CA ILE A 131 -2.15 -5.26 -8.56
C ILE A 131 -1.57 -6.50 -7.89
N VAL A 132 -0.64 -6.29 -6.97
CA VAL A 132 0.03 -7.34 -6.21
C VAL A 132 -0.30 -7.14 -4.73
N PHE A 133 -0.88 -8.15 -4.11
CA PHE A 133 -1.14 -8.19 -2.69
C PHE A 133 -0.11 -9.05 -1.97
N ASP A 134 0.45 -8.53 -0.89
CA ASP A 134 0.94 -9.45 0.14
C ASP A 134 -0.25 -10.14 0.81
N LYS A 135 -0.05 -11.38 1.27
CA LYS A 135 -1.10 -12.11 1.99
C LYS A 135 -1.26 -11.59 3.41
N THR A 136 -0.18 -11.65 4.18
CA THR A 136 -0.20 -11.47 5.63
C THR A 136 -0.37 -10.01 6.01
N GLY A 137 -1.35 -9.71 6.87
CA GLY A 137 -1.64 -8.32 7.28
C GLY A 137 -2.32 -7.46 6.20
N THR A 138 -2.42 -7.95 4.98
CA THR A 138 -3.09 -7.29 3.86
C THR A 138 -4.43 -7.96 3.53
N LEU A 139 -4.41 -9.16 2.97
CA LEU A 139 -5.63 -9.95 2.73
C LEU A 139 -6.13 -10.65 4.00
N THR A 140 -5.27 -10.79 5.01
CA THR A 140 -5.57 -11.34 6.32
C THR A 140 -5.59 -10.25 7.39
N GLU A 141 -6.11 -10.58 8.58
CA GLU A 141 -6.23 -9.65 9.71
C GLU A 141 -4.91 -9.41 10.46
N ALA A 142 -3.81 -10.10 10.11
CA ALA A 142 -2.54 -10.13 10.84
C ALA A 142 -2.72 -10.54 12.32
N ARG A 143 -3.71 -11.36 12.60
CA ARG A 143 -4.05 -11.88 13.94
C ARG A 143 -4.07 -13.39 13.91
N PRO A 144 -2.91 -14.04 13.71
CA PRO A 144 -2.85 -15.48 13.69
C PRO A 144 -3.40 -16.05 15.02
N THR A 145 -4.17 -17.10 14.90
CA THR A 145 -4.79 -17.79 16.03
C THR A 145 -4.60 -19.29 15.90
N VAL A 146 -4.40 -19.97 17.02
CA VAL A 146 -4.35 -21.44 17.03
C VAL A 146 -5.78 -21.97 16.82
N ARG A 147 -5.99 -22.63 15.68
CA ARG A 147 -7.25 -23.26 15.33
C ARG A 147 -7.40 -24.62 15.99
N LYS A 148 -6.32 -25.40 15.97
CA LYS A 148 -6.30 -26.77 16.51
C LYS A 148 -4.87 -27.14 16.90
N VAL A 149 -4.75 -27.96 17.95
CA VAL A 149 -3.54 -28.71 18.28
C VAL A 149 -3.81 -30.17 17.99
N VAL A 150 -2.94 -30.84 17.27
CA VAL A 150 -3.07 -32.25 16.92
C VAL A 150 -1.94 -33.01 17.60
N SER A 151 -2.29 -33.90 18.52
CA SER A 151 -1.30 -34.75 19.23
C SER A 151 -0.90 -35.95 18.38
N PHE A 152 0.40 -36.29 18.39
CA PHE A 152 1.02 -37.47 17.78
C PHE A 152 1.70 -38.35 18.79
N CYS A 153 1.29 -38.24 20.06
CA CYS A 153 1.80 -39.07 21.17
C CYS A 153 0.69 -39.27 22.19
N GLU A 154 0.97 -39.89 23.33
CA GLU A 154 -0.02 -40.15 24.38
C GLU A 154 -0.31 -38.92 25.27
N GLN A 155 0.47 -37.84 25.15
CA GLN A 155 0.24 -36.60 25.90
C GLN A 155 -0.99 -35.85 25.38
N SER A 156 -1.64 -35.11 26.29
CA SER A 156 -2.81 -34.32 25.96
C SER A 156 -2.46 -33.11 25.09
N GLU A 157 -3.41 -32.66 24.26
CA GLU A 157 -3.25 -31.45 23.44
C GLU A 157 -2.91 -30.22 24.27
N ASP A 158 -3.43 -30.11 25.50
CA ASP A 158 -3.16 -28.99 26.40
C ASP A 158 -1.75 -29.01 27.00
N GLU A 159 -1.21 -30.20 27.33
CA GLU A 159 0.19 -30.34 27.76
C GLU A 159 1.16 -29.95 26.64
N LEU A 160 0.90 -30.41 25.41
CA LEU A 160 1.72 -30.11 24.24
C LEU A 160 1.62 -28.64 23.87
N LEU A 161 0.44 -28.01 23.95
CA LEU A 161 0.27 -26.57 23.72
C LEU A 161 1.00 -25.74 24.79
N ARG A 162 0.94 -26.17 26.07
CA ARG A 162 1.68 -25.54 27.16
C ARG A 162 3.19 -25.59 26.92
N MET A 163 3.69 -26.73 26.46
CA MET A 163 5.11 -26.90 26.12
C MET A 163 5.51 -26.04 24.92
N ALA A 164 4.71 -25.99 23.87
CA ALA A 164 4.91 -25.12 22.73
C ALA A 164 4.92 -23.64 23.13
N ALA A 165 3.97 -23.21 23.96
CA ALA A 165 3.89 -21.84 24.47
C ALA A 165 5.13 -21.44 25.30
N CYS A 166 5.60 -22.34 26.18
CA CYS A 166 6.78 -22.15 26.98
C CYS A 166 8.04 -21.89 26.11
N LEU A 167 8.19 -22.61 24.99
CA LEU A 167 9.32 -22.42 24.06
C LEU A 167 9.19 -21.13 23.25
N GLU A 168 7.96 -20.77 22.84
CA GLU A 168 7.69 -19.63 21.97
C GLU A 168 7.58 -18.29 22.72
N GLU A 169 7.41 -18.28 24.05
CA GLU A 169 7.20 -17.07 24.86
C GLU A 169 8.28 -16.00 24.69
N HIS A 170 9.51 -16.42 24.48
CA HIS A 170 10.65 -15.51 24.35
C HIS A 170 10.84 -14.92 22.94
N PHE A 171 9.97 -15.29 21.98
CA PHE A 171 10.13 -14.90 20.59
C PHE A 171 9.04 -13.96 20.11
N PRO A 172 9.39 -12.76 19.66
CA PRO A 172 8.41 -11.70 19.36
C PRO A 172 7.77 -11.79 17.97
N HIS A 173 7.63 -12.98 17.38
CA HIS A 173 6.94 -13.10 16.10
C HIS A 173 5.44 -13.45 16.25
N SER A 174 4.65 -13.19 15.23
CA SER A 174 3.19 -13.26 15.28
C SER A 174 2.65 -14.66 15.58
N MET A 175 3.29 -15.71 15.03
CA MET A 175 2.89 -17.11 15.29
C MET A 175 3.18 -17.51 16.73
N ALA A 176 4.33 -17.14 17.28
CA ALA A 176 4.68 -17.37 18.68
C ALA A 176 3.63 -16.74 19.63
N LYS A 177 3.28 -15.48 19.37
CA LYS A 177 2.22 -14.79 20.13
C LYS A 177 0.89 -15.54 20.07
N ALA A 178 0.54 -16.09 18.92
CA ALA A 178 -0.69 -16.88 18.75
C ALA A 178 -0.71 -18.13 19.63
N VAL A 179 0.43 -18.84 19.69
CA VAL A 179 0.58 -20.05 20.53
C VAL A 179 0.50 -19.71 22.01
N VAL A 180 1.22 -18.69 22.46
CA VAL A 180 1.22 -18.21 23.85
C VAL A 180 -0.17 -17.73 24.27
N GLU A 181 -0.86 -16.96 23.41
CA GLU A 181 -2.20 -16.47 23.69
C GLU A 181 -3.23 -17.61 23.74
N ALA A 182 -3.09 -18.62 22.87
CA ALA A 182 -3.96 -19.79 22.90
C ALA A 182 -3.80 -20.59 24.20
N ALA A 183 -2.57 -20.80 24.68
CA ALA A 183 -2.32 -21.43 25.97
C ALA A 183 -2.92 -20.60 27.12
N ARG A 184 -2.74 -19.30 27.13
CA ARG A 184 -3.31 -18.39 28.11
C ARG A 184 -4.83 -18.41 28.15
N LYS A 185 -5.50 -18.42 26.98
CA LYS A 185 -6.97 -18.50 26.87
C LYS A 185 -7.53 -19.80 27.43
N ARG A 186 -6.73 -20.90 27.40
CA ARG A 186 -7.09 -22.20 27.98
C ARG A 186 -6.70 -22.31 29.47
N GLY A 187 -6.16 -21.24 30.09
CA GLY A 187 -5.71 -21.25 31.48
C GLY A 187 -4.49 -22.14 31.75
N LEU A 188 -3.69 -22.40 30.71
CA LEU A 188 -2.49 -23.21 30.80
C LEU A 188 -1.31 -22.32 31.26
N GLU A 189 -1.30 -22.00 32.57
CA GLU A 189 -0.17 -21.32 33.18
C GLU A 189 1.04 -22.28 33.24
N HIS A 190 2.23 -21.74 33.01
CA HIS A 190 3.47 -22.52 33.10
C HIS A 190 4.52 -21.70 33.86
N GLU A 191 5.30 -22.38 34.69
CA GLU A 191 6.59 -21.92 35.14
C GLU A 191 7.60 -22.22 34.05
N GLU A 192 8.70 -21.46 33.95
CA GLU A 192 9.79 -21.75 33.00
C GLU A 192 10.27 -23.19 33.16
N MET A 193 9.91 -24.06 32.18
CA MET A 193 10.18 -25.50 32.22
C MET A 193 11.42 -25.90 31.43
N HIS A 194 11.98 -24.95 30.66
CA HIS A 194 13.09 -25.20 29.75
C HIS A 194 14.45 -24.75 30.30
N SER A 195 15.48 -25.38 29.85
CA SER A 195 16.88 -24.92 29.99
C SER A 195 17.15 -23.82 28.93
N LYS A 196 18.39 -23.46 28.70
CA LYS A 196 18.81 -22.49 27.70
C LYS A 196 18.18 -22.78 26.32
N VAL A 197 17.42 -21.83 25.79
CA VAL A 197 16.81 -21.93 24.48
C VAL A 197 17.82 -21.57 23.40
N ASN A 198 17.96 -22.39 22.40
CA ASN A 198 18.77 -22.14 21.22
C ASN A 198 17.84 -21.78 20.06
N TYR A 199 17.90 -20.52 19.61
CA TYR A 199 17.14 -20.03 18.46
C TYR A 199 17.95 -20.16 17.19
N ILE A 200 17.34 -20.76 16.16
CA ILE A 200 17.90 -20.87 14.81
C ILE A 200 17.07 -19.96 13.92
N VAL A 201 17.67 -18.84 13.49
CA VAL A 201 16.98 -17.77 12.74
C VAL A 201 16.26 -18.35 11.53
N ALA A 202 14.97 -18.02 11.39
CA ALA A 202 14.05 -18.42 10.31
C ALA A 202 13.73 -19.93 10.23
N HIS A 203 14.22 -20.78 11.15
CA HIS A 203 14.00 -22.23 11.11
C HIS A 203 13.18 -22.74 12.29
N GLY A 204 13.59 -22.45 13.53
CA GLY A 204 12.89 -22.93 14.70
C GLY A 204 13.68 -22.77 16.00
N ILE A 205 13.21 -23.46 17.02
CA ILE A 205 13.73 -23.40 18.39
C ILE A 205 14.06 -24.79 18.83
N SER A 206 15.20 -24.95 19.51
CA SER A 206 15.55 -26.17 20.23
C SER A 206 15.87 -25.87 21.69
N SER A 207 15.41 -26.71 22.59
CA SER A 207 15.69 -26.64 24.03
C SER A 207 15.66 -28.03 24.69
N THR A 208 15.87 -28.05 26.00
CA THR A 208 15.70 -29.26 26.81
C THR A 208 14.67 -28.98 27.89
N ILE A 209 13.59 -29.79 27.91
CA ILE A 209 12.53 -29.74 28.89
C ILE A 209 12.53 -31.08 29.65
N GLU A 210 12.60 -31.02 30.96
CA GLU A 210 12.65 -32.25 31.82
C GLU A 210 13.71 -33.28 31.39
N GLY A 211 14.86 -32.80 30.89
CA GLY A 211 15.95 -33.63 30.42
C GLY A 211 15.78 -34.21 29.02
N LYS A 212 14.69 -33.98 28.34
CA LYS A 212 14.41 -34.39 26.95
C LYS A 212 14.67 -33.26 25.97
N ARG A 213 15.26 -33.56 24.82
CA ARG A 213 15.42 -32.60 23.74
C ARG A 213 14.05 -32.33 23.13
N VAL A 214 13.69 -31.04 23.02
CA VAL A 214 12.45 -30.58 22.42
C VAL A 214 12.77 -29.56 21.33
N VAL A 215 12.16 -29.72 20.17
CA VAL A 215 12.31 -28.80 19.03
C VAL A 215 10.94 -28.37 18.54
N ILE A 216 10.83 -27.10 18.18
CA ILE A 216 9.61 -26.53 17.61
C ILE A 216 9.98 -25.64 16.41
N GLY A 217 9.27 -25.77 15.29
CA GLY A 217 9.57 -24.98 14.10
C GLY A 217 8.84 -25.40 12.84
N SER A 218 9.39 -24.98 11.69
CA SER A 218 8.88 -25.32 10.37
C SER A 218 9.04 -26.82 10.04
N HIS A 219 8.36 -27.27 8.98
CA HIS A 219 8.53 -28.63 8.45
C HIS A 219 10.00 -28.93 8.12
N HIS A 220 10.64 -28.03 7.40
CA HIS A 220 12.06 -28.17 7.04
C HIS A 220 12.94 -28.35 8.27
N PHE A 221 12.79 -27.49 9.27
CA PHE A 221 13.58 -27.56 10.49
C PHE A 221 13.40 -28.89 11.24
N VAL A 222 12.15 -29.32 11.45
CA VAL A 222 11.87 -30.50 12.25
C VAL A 222 12.22 -31.80 11.51
N PHE A 223 11.92 -31.91 10.21
CA PHE A 223 12.10 -33.18 9.48
C PHE A 223 13.38 -33.25 8.67
N GLU A 224 13.94 -32.14 8.19
CA GLU A 224 15.14 -32.17 7.35
C GLU A 224 16.41 -31.84 8.16
N ASP A 225 16.37 -30.78 9.01
CA ASP A 225 17.54 -30.41 9.83
C ASP A 225 17.65 -31.30 11.05
N GLU A 226 16.59 -31.42 11.85
CA GLU A 226 16.58 -32.19 13.11
C GLU A 226 16.26 -33.68 12.90
N LYS A 227 15.90 -34.09 11.66
CA LYS A 227 15.64 -35.49 11.25
C LYS A 227 14.64 -36.22 12.14
N CYS A 228 13.62 -35.51 12.62
CA CYS A 228 12.55 -36.11 13.37
C CYS A 228 11.63 -36.97 12.47
N SER A 229 10.93 -37.93 13.07
CA SER A 229 10.06 -38.86 12.37
C SER A 229 8.67 -38.90 12.97
N VAL A 230 7.69 -39.35 12.18
CA VAL A 230 6.32 -39.60 12.63
C VAL A 230 6.19 -41.10 12.94
N ARG A 231 5.68 -41.47 14.12
CA ARG A 231 5.45 -42.87 14.49
C ARG A 231 4.37 -43.51 13.62
N GLU A 232 4.52 -44.76 13.27
CA GLU A 232 3.62 -45.58 12.46
C GLU A 232 2.10 -45.39 12.77
N PRO A 233 1.61 -45.41 14.01
CA PRO A 233 0.18 -45.28 14.28
C PRO A 233 -0.39 -43.93 13.82
N TRP A 234 0.43 -42.89 13.68
CA TRP A 234 0.04 -41.51 13.45
C TRP A 234 0.24 -41.02 12.01
N ILE A 235 0.85 -41.83 11.13
CA ILE A 235 1.15 -41.42 9.72
C ILE A 235 -0.12 -40.99 9.00
N ARG A 236 -1.22 -41.74 9.11
CA ARG A 236 -2.51 -41.39 8.48
C ARG A 236 -3.06 -40.07 8.99
N GLN A 237 -2.92 -39.81 10.28
CA GLN A 237 -3.38 -38.53 10.87
C GLN A 237 -2.53 -37.37 10.39
N PHE A 238 -1.22 -37.58 10.22
CA PHE A 238 -0.30 -36.58 9.69
C PHE A 238 -0.66 -36.19 8.24
N GLU A 239 -1.05 -37.15 7.40
CA GLU A 239 -1.48 -36.90 6.02
C GLU A 239 -2.82 -36.16 5.92
N THR A 240 -3.62 -36.15 6.98
CA THR A 240 -4.93 -35.47 7.04
C THR A 240 -4.88 -34.10 7.73
N LEU A 241 -3.69 -33.56 7.96
CA LEU A 241 -3.57 -32.22 8.54
C LEU A 241 -4.21 -31.17 7.63
N PRO A 242 -4.82 -30.11 8.21
CA PRO A 242 -5.53 -29.11 7.44
C PRO A 242 -4.57 -28.31 6.54
N GLU A 243 -4.85 -28.28 5.25
CA GLU A 243 -4.03 -27.57 4.26
C GLU A 243 -4.16 -26.03 4.33
N GLU A 244 -5.18 -25.55 5.05
CA GLU A 244 -5.50 -24.12 5.16
C GLU A 244 -4.70 -23.39 6.23
N CYS A 245 -4.00 -24.13 7.11
CA CYS A 245 -3.28 -23.60 8.26
C CYS A 245 -1.78 -23.59 8.03
N SER A 246 -1.10 -22.60 8.59
CA SER A 246 0.33 -22.68 8.82
C SER A 246 0.59 -23.68 9.93
N LEU A 247 1.45 -24.66 9.68
CA LEU A 247 1.70 -25.76 10.61
C LEU A 247 3.02 -25.49 11.35
N LEU A 248 2.94 -25.50 12.68
CA LEU A 248 4.10 -25.42 13.57
C LEU A 248 4.28 -26.78 14.21
N TYR A 249 5.44 -27.41 13.99
CA TYR A 249 5.72 -28.79 14.40
C TYR A 249 6.50 -28.81 15.71
N LEU A 250 6.03 -29.58 16.69
CA LEU A 250 6.68 -29.82 17.97
C LEU A 250 7.15 -31.27 18.01
N ALA A 251 8.44 -31.51 18.21
CA ALA A 251 8.98 -32.84 18.34
C ALA A 251 9.76 -32.99 19.65
N ILE A 252 9.71 -34.19 20.22
CA ILE A 252 10.38 -34.58 21.46
C ILE A 252 11.24 -35.81 21.16
N GLU A 253 12.55 -35.79 21.52
CA GLU A 253 13.48 -36.89 21.31
C GLU A 253 13.45 -37.44 19.86
N HIS A 254 13.44 -36.53 18.85
CA HIS A 254 13.38 -36.83 17.43
C HIS A 254 12.08 -37.48 16.93
N GLU A 255 11.02 -37.47 17.72
CA GLU A 255 9.71 -37.94 17.31
C GLU A 255 8.69 -36.79 17.33
N LEU A 256 7.83 -36.72 16.29
CA LEU A 256 6.78 -35.74 16.25
C LEU A 256 5.81 -35.96 17.43
N ALA A 257 5.65 -34.94 18.27
CA ALA A 257 4.76 -34.96 19.42
C ALA A 257 3.44 -34.22 19.16
N ALA A 258 3.50 -33.04 18.49
CA ALA A 258 2.30 -32.29 18.14
C ALA A 258 2.50 -31.46 16.86
N VAL A 259 1.37 -31.09 16.26
CA VAL A 259 1.28 -30.05 15.24
C VAL A 259 0.28 -29.01 15.68
N VAL A 260 0.75 -27.76 15.83
CA VAL A 260 -0.10 -26.61 16.12
C VAL A 260 -0.54 -25.99 14.79
N CYS A 261 -1.83 -26.07 14.50
CA CYS A 261 -2.42 -25.50 13.30
C CYS A 261 -2.80 -24.04 13.57
N ILE A 262 -2.09 -23.13 12.93
CA ILE A 262 -2.25 -21.69 13.10
C ILE A 262 -2.93 -21.13 11.84
N GLU A 263 -4.03 -20.43 12.01
CA GLU A 263 -4.76 -19.75 10.94
C GLU A 263 -4.65 -18.25 11.13
N ASP A 264 -4.27 -17.55 10.07
CA ASP A 264 -4.41 -16.10 10.00
C ASP A 264 -5.69 -15.82 9.19
N PRO A 265 -6.77 -15.35 9.85
CA PRO A 265 -8.08 -15.28 9.22
C PRO A 265 -8.07 -14.27 8.06
N LEU A 266 -8.65 -14.69 6.94
CA LEU A 266 -8.90 -13.79 5.82
C LEU A 266 -9.88 -12.69 6.22
N ARG A 267 -9.64 -11.48 5.79
CA ARG A 267 -10.60 -10.39 5.92
C ARG A 267 -11.90 -10.76 5.21
N LYS A 268 -13.03 -10.45 5.82
CA LYS A 268 -14.36 -10.82 5.32
C LYS A 268 -14.63 -10.24 3.93
N GLU A 269 -14.12 -9.05 3.68
CA GLU A 269 -14.29 -8.30 2.44
C GLU A 269 -13.26 -8.63 1.34
N ALA A 270 -12.21 -9.42 1.62
CA ALA A 270 -11.09 -9.63 0.70
C ALA A 270 -11.53 -10.13 -0.69
N ALA A 271 -12.41 -11.12 -0.75
CA ALA A 271 -12.91 -11.66 -2.02
C ALA A 271 -13.77 -10.65 -2.80
N ASP A 272 -14.60 -9.87 -2.11
CA ASP A 272 -15.45 -8.86 -2.74
C ASP A 272 -14.65 -7.68 -3.24
N VAL A 273 -13.63 -7.26 -2.50
CA VAL A 273 -12.68 -6.22 -2.91
C VAL A 273 -11.90 -6.64 -4.15
N VAL A 274 -11.36 -7.88 -4.19
CA VAL A 274 -10.66 -8.40 -5.39
C VAL A 274 -11.59 -8.42 -6.60
N ARG A 275 -12.83 -8.87 -6.43
CA ARG A 275 -13.83 -8.86 -7.50
C ARG A 275 -14.14 -7.43 -7.98
N ALA A 276 -14.30 -6.48 -7.06
CA ALA A 276 -14.56 -5.09 -7.39
C ALA A 276 -13.38 -4.44 -8.11
N LEU A 277 -12.14 -4.74 -7.69
CA LEU A 277 -10.92 -4.27 -8.36
C LEU A 277 -10.82 -4.80 -9.79
N LYS A 278 -11.10 -6.07 -10.03
CA LYS A 278 -11.16 -6.65 -11.39
C LYS A 278 -12.20 -5.93 -12.26
N ALA A 279 -13.34 -5.54 -11.69
CA ALA A 279 -14.37 -4.79 -12.40
C ALA A 279 -13.94 -3.36 -12.80
N THR A 280 -12.87 -2.81 -12.23
CA THR A 280 -12.28 -1.52 -12.65
C THR A 280 -11.33 -1.65 -13.84
N GLY A 281 -11.23 -2.81 -14.50
CA GLY A 281 -10.39 -3.00 -15.67
C GLY A 281 -8.93 -3.36 -15.37
N LEU A 282 -8.62 -3.84 -14.15
CA LEU A 282 -7.34 -4.47 -13.86
C LEU A 282 -7.21 -5.76 -14.67
N GLU A 283 -6.07 -5.94 -15.33
CA GLU A 283 -5.78 -7.13 -16.14
C GLU A 283 -5.35 -8.32 -15.29
N LYS A 284 -4.68 -8.04 -14.15
CA LYS A 284 -4.08 -9.09 -13.33
C LYS A 284 -4.09 -8.72 -11.85
N VAL A 285 -4.62 -9.60 -11.01
CA VAL A 285 -4.56 -9.53 -9.55
C VAL A 285 -3.71 -10.70 -9.06
N VAL A 286 -2.65 -10.40 -8.34
CA VAL A 286 -1.64 -11.36 -7.88
C VAL A 286 -1.60 -11.37 -6.36
N MET A 287 -1.41 -12.53 -5.76
CA MET A 287 -1.09 -12.70 -4.34
C MET A 287 0.32 -13.26 -4.19
N MET A 288 1.10 -12.70 -3.28
CA MET A 288 2.40 -13.22 -2.89
C MET A 288 2.44 -13.53 -1.41
N THR A 289 3.10 -14.62 -1.05
CA THR A 289 3.21 -15.06 0.35
C THR A 289 4.47 -15.89 0.58
N GLY A 290 5.02 -15.83 1.79
CA GLY A 290 6.06 -16.75 2.25
C GLY A 290 5.52 -18.11 2.72
N ASP A 291 4.21 -18.32 2.70
CA ASP A 291 3.59 -19.58 3.10
C ASP A 291 3.84 -20.71 2.09
N SER A 292 3.56 -21.95 2.55
CA SER A 292 3.63 -23.14 1.70
C SER A 292 2.65 -23.07 0.53
N GLU A 293 2.96 -23.79 -0.55
CA GLU A 293 2.14 -23.92 -1.76
C GLU A 293 0.68 -24.28 -1.45
N LYS A 294 0.45 -25.22 -0.54
CA LYS A 294 -0.90 -25.67 -0.17
C LYS A 294 -1.73 -24.55 0.46
N THR A 295 -1.15 -23.82 1.40
CA THR A 295 -1.81 -22.69 2.07
C THR A 295 -2.08 -21.56 1.08
N ALA A 296 -1.10 -21.21 0.25
CA ALA A 296 -1.23 -20.18 -0.76
C ALA A 296 -2.33 -20.48 -1.78
N ALA A 297 -2.37 -21.73 -2.30
CA ALA A 297 -3.40 -22.17 -3.24
C ALA A 297 -4.82 -22.12 -2.65
N SER A 298 -4.97 -22.49 -1.38
CA SER A 298 -6.26 -22.44 -0.68
C SER A 298 -6.78 -21.01 -0.55
N VAL A 299 -5.90 -20.09 -0.11
CA VAL A 299 -6.23 -18.66 0.04
C VAL A 299 -6.54 -18.03 -1.32
N ALA A 300 -5.71 -18.28 -2.33
CA ALA A 300 -5.88 -17.76 -3.68
C ALA A 300 -7.24 -18.11 -4.29
N ARG A 301 -7.69 -19.36 -4.12
CA ARG A 301 -9.03 -19.81 -4.57
C ARG A 301 -10.15 -19.10 -3.83
N ARG A 302 -10.03 -18.90 -2.52
CA ARG A 302 -11.05 -18.22 -1.69
C ARG A 302 -11.17 -16.75 -2.02
N VAL A 303 -10.06 -16.08 -2.24
CA VAL A 303 -10.01 -14.63 -2.55
C VAL A 303 -10.32 -14.37 -4.04
N GLY A 304 -10.01 -15.32 -4.92
CA GLY A 304 -10.28 -15.22 -6.35
C GLY A 304 -9.25 -14.38 -7.11
N VAL A 305 -7.98 -14.43 -6.73
CA VAL A 305 -6.87 -13.81 -7.48
C VAL A 305 -6.58 -14.56 -8.79
N ASP A 306 -5.90 -13.92 -9.74
CA ASP A 306 -5.59 -14.53 -11.05
C ASP A 306 -4.32 -15.38 -11.01
N ALA A 307 -3.39 -15.03 -10.15
CA ALA A 307 -2.16 -15.76 -9.93
C ALA A 307 -1.73 -15.63 -8.46
N TYR A 308 -0.99 -16.61 -7.99
CA TYR A 308 -0.34 -16.55 -6.68
C TYR A 308 1.07 -17.12 -6.75
N TYR A 309 1.91 -16.69 -5.80
CA TYR A 309 3.26 -17.16 -5.61
C TYR A 309 3.47 -17.48 -4.14
N SER A 310 3.86 -18.71 -3.85
CA SER A 310 4.16 -19.27 -2.53
C SER A 310 5.66 -19.24 -2.23
N GLU A 311 6.03 -19.37 -0.97
CA GLU A 311 7.43 -19.47 -0.51
C GLU A 311 8.33 -18.33 -1.03
N VAL A 312 7.75 -17.13 -1.22
CA VAL A 312 8.42 -15.97 -1.82
C VAL A 312 9.20 -15.20 -0.76
N LEU A 313 10.48 -14.98 -1.03
CA LEU A 313 11.32 -14.10 -0.21
C LEU A 313 11.06 -12.62 -0.53
N PRO A 314 11.36 -11.69 0.39
CA PRO A 314 11.17 -10.26 0.17
C PRO A 314 11.83 -9.72 -1.11
N GLU A 315 13.03 -10.21 -1.42
CA GLU A 315 13.78 -9.83 -2.62
C GLU A 315 13.10 -10.30 -3.91
N ASP A 316 12.46 -11.47 -3.87
CA ASP A 316 11.79 -12.01 -5.05
C ASP A 316 10.47 -11.28 -5.34
N LYS A 317 9.79 -10.77 -4.30
CA LYS A 317 8.64 -9.86 -4.46
C LYS A 317 9.05 -8.61 -5.25
N ALA A 318 10.17 -7.99 -4.88
CA ALA A 318 10.69 -6.81 -5.58
C ALA A 318 11.06 -7.13 -7.04
N LYS A 319 11.78 -8.22 -7.28
CA LYS A 319 12.14 -8.68 -8.63
C LYS A 319 10.91 -8.92 -9.52
N PHE A 320 9.87 -9.53 -8.97
CA PHE A 320 8.61 -9.73 -9.70
C PHE A 320 7.99 -8.41 -10.12
N VAL A 321 7.89 -7.45 -9.20
CA VAL A 321 7.37 -6.12 -9.48
C VAL A 321 8.19 -5.42 -10.56
N GLU A 322 9.51 -5.49 -10.49
CA GLU A 322 10.41 -4.93 -11.51
C GLU A 322 10.22 -5.57 -12.89
N GLN A 323 10.04 -6.89 -12.95
CA GLN A 323 9.77 -7.63 -14.19
C GLN A 323 8.44 -7.24 -14.83
N GLU A 324 7.37 -7.12 -14.02
CA GLU A 324 6.06 -6.66 -14.51
C GLU A 324 6.18 -5.23 -15.08
N ARG A 325 6.90 -4.33 -14.38
CA ARG A 325 7.16 -2.96 -14.87
C ARG A 325 8.00 -2.95 -16.15
N ALA A 326 9.04 -3.76 -16.22
CA ALA A 326 9.88 -3.88 -17.42
C ALA A 326 9.09 -4.39 -18.63
N SER A 327 8.02 -5.13 -18.40
CA SER A 327 7.06 -5.57 -19.43
C SER A 327 6.07 -4.48 -19.85
N GLY A 328 6.24 -3.25 -19.38
CA GLY A 328 5.38 -2.11 -19.72
C GLY A 328 4.08 -2.01 -18.89
N ARG A 329 3.93 -2.80 -17.85
CA ARG A 329 2.76 -2.77 -16.97
C ARG A 329 2.91 -1.73 -15.87
N THR A 330 1.80 -1.12 -15.48
CA THR A 330 1.73 -0.26 -14.31
C THR A 330 1.28 -1.08 -13.11
N VAL A 331 2.14 -1.18 -12.09
CA VAL A 331 1.99 -2.09 -10.96
C VAL A 331 1.67 -1.32 -9.69
N ILE A 332 0.62 -1.75 -8.99
CA ILE A 332 0.34 -1.40 -7.59
C ILE A 332 0.83 -2.56 -6.72
N MET A 333 1.63 -2.29 -5.71
CA MET A 333 2.00 -3.24 -4.66
C MET A 333 1.37 -2.83 -3.34
N ILE A 334 0.75 -3.79 -2.64
CA ILE A 334 0.12 -3.57 -1.34
C ILE A 334 0.71 -4.51 -0.32
N GLY A 335 1.19 -3.95 0.80
CA GLY A 335 1.77 -4.70 1.90
C GLY A 335 1.68 -3.95 3.23
N ASP A 336 1.99 -4.64 4.34
CA ASP A 336 1.91 -4.08 5.69
C ASP A 336 3.26 -4.03 6.41
N GLY A 337 4.26 -4.78 5.94
CA GLY A 337 5.47 -5.10 6.66
C GLY A 337 6.76 -4.51 6.12
N ILE A 338 7.81 -4.62 6.93
CA ILE A 338 9.19 -4.27 6.57
C ILE A 338 9.65 -5.12 5.37
N ASN A 339 9.21 -6.38 5.33
CA ASN A 339 9.57 -7.33 4.29
C ASN A 339 9.07 -6.93 2.89
N ASP A 340 7.99 -6.12 2.83
CA ASP A 340 7.42 -5.63 1.57
C ASP A 340 8.03 -4.32 1.11
N SER A 341 8.82 -3.66 1.95
CA SER A 341 9.42 -2.35 1.66
C SER A 341 10.19 -2.30 0.32
N PRO A 342 11.00 -3.30 -0.06
CA PRO A 342 11.65 -3.33 -1.37
C PRO A 342 10.64 -3.40 -2.52
N ALA A 343 9.59 -4.21 -2.40
CA ALA A 343 8.56 -4.36 -3.43
C ALA A 343 7.66 -3.12 -3.53
N LEU A 344 7.30 -2.49 -2.39
CA LEU A 344 6.57 -1.23 -2.34
C LEU A 344 7.33 -0.12 -3.07
N SER A 345 8.65 -0.01 -2.80
CA SER A 345 9.52 0.97 -3.46
C SER A 345 9.72 0.68 -4.96
N ALA A 346 9.76 -0.58 -5.35
CA ALA A 346 9.92 -1.00 -6.74
C ALA A 346 8.67 -0.76 -7.60
N ALA A 347 7.48 -0.69 -7.01
CA ALA A 347 6.21 -0.51 -7.71
C ALA A 347 6.05 0.88 -8.35
N ASN A 348 5.08 1.04 -9.25
CA ASN A 348 4.64 2.36 -9.70
C ASN A 348 3.85 3.09 -8.61
N VAL A 349 3.13 2.31 -7.79
CA VAL A 349 2.44 2.78 -6.59
C VAL A 349 2.61 1.73 -5.49
N GLY A 350 3.30 2.10 -4.43
CA GLY A 350 3.38 1.33 -3.20
C GLY A 350 2.30 1.78 -2.22
N ILE A 351 1.44 0.85 -1.78
CA ILE A 351 0.39 1.11 -0.81
C ILE A 351 0.69 0.37 0.49
N ALA A 352 0.84 1.09 1.59
CA ALA A 352 1.00 0.51 2.91
C ALA A 352 -0.29 0.59 3.73
N ILE A 353 -0.53 -0.44 4.53
CA ILE A 353 -1.61 -0.47 5.51
C ILE A 353 -1.16 0.25 6.77
N ARG A 354 -1.98 1.17 7.32
CA ARG A 354 -1.60 2.12 8.39
C ARG A 354 -1.13 1.46 9.68
N ASP A 355 -1.66 0.30 10.04
CA ASP A 355 -1.25 -0.45 11.24
C ASP A 355 -0.01 -1.33 11.01
N GLY A 356 0.52 -1.34 9.79
CA GLY A 356 1.77 -2.00 9.44
C GLY A 356 3.02 -1.31 9.97
N ALA A 357 4.18 -1.83 9.63
CA ALA A 357 5.46 -1.30 10.08
C ALA A 357 5.65 0.17 9.67
N GLN A 358 6.13 1.00 10.60
CA GLN A 358 6.37 2.43 10.37
C GLN A 358 7.26 2.68 9.13
N ILE A 359 8.25 1.82 8.90
CA ILE A 359 9.14 1.89 7.72
C ILE A 359 8.35 1.71 6.42
N ALA A 360 7.41 0.75 6.38
CA ALA A 360 6.58 0.55 5.19
C ALA A 360 5.72 1.78 4.89
N GLN A 361 5.16 2.43 5.92
CA GLN A 361 4.39 3.67 5.76
C GLN A 361 5.26 4.85 5.30
N GLU A 362 6.51 4.92 5.74
CA GLU A 362 7.46 5.97 5.30
C GLU A 362 7.86 5.78 3.84
N ILE A 363 8.03 4.54 3.37
CA ILE A 363 8.44 4.23 2.00
C ILE A 363 7.27 4.27 1.02
N ALA A 364 6.08 3.82 1.45
CA ALA A 364 4.92 3.75 0.58
C ALA A 364 4.48 5.12 0.07
N ASP A 365 3.96 5.15 -1.14
CA ASP A 365 3.45 6.33 -1.83
C ASP A 365 2.05 6.72 -1.34
N ILE A 366 1.29 5.72 -0.94
CA ILE A 366 -0.08 5.85 -0.43
C ILE A 366 -0.20 5.00 0.85
N THR A 367 -0.93 5.52 1.83
CA THR A 367 -1.30 4.75 3.02
C THR A 367 -2.81 4.69 3.16
N ILE A 368 -3.32 3.51 3.49
CA ILE A 368 -4.74 3.24 3.73
C ILE A 368 -4.94 2.77 5.18
N SER A 369 -6.19 2.80 5.66
CA SER A 369 -6.53 2.25 6.98
C SER A 369 -6.45 0.72 6.98
N ALA A 370 -6.06 0.15 8.11
CA ALA A 370 -6.07 -1.31 8.29
C ALA A 370 -7.47 -1.89 8.46
N GLU A 371 -8.47 -1.07 8.69
CA GLU A 371 -9.82 -1.54 9.02
C GLU A 371 -10.65 -1.91 7.79
N ASN A 372 -10.29 -1.38 6.59
CA ASN A 372 -11.18 -1.49 5.44
C ASN A 372 -10.42 -1.55 4.09
N LEU A 373 -10.36 -2.73 3.49
CA LEU A 373 -9.76 -2.90 2.15
C LEU A 373 -10.53 -2.22 1.02
N TRP A 374 -11.79 -1.83 1.24
CA TRP A 374 -12.56 -1.08 0.24
C TRP A 374 -11.95 0.27 -0.10
N GLU A 375 -11.08 0.80 0.76
CA GLU A 375 -10.32 2.02 0.49
C GLU A 375 -9.45 1.89 -0.78
N ILE A 376 -8.99 0.68 -1.13
CA ILE A 376 -8.24 0.42 -2.38
C ILE A 376 -9.14 0.61 -3.60
N VAL A 377 -10.36 0.11 -3.53
CA VAL A 377 -11.37 0.29 -4.60
C VAL A 377 -11.75 1.77 -4.73
N MET A 378 -11.91 2.43 -3.58
CA MET A 378 -12.21 3.87 -3.52
C MET A 378 -11.07 4.68 -4.15
N LEU A 379 -9.82 4.41 -3.78
CA LEU A 379 -8.64 5.03 -4.37
C LEU A 379 -8.64 4.89 -5.89
N ARG A 380 -8.89 3.68 -6.40
CA ARG A 380 -8.94 3.42 -7.83
C ARG A 380 -10.03 4.25 -8.52
N ARG A 381 -11.25 4.25 -7.99
CA ARG A 381 -12.38 5.04 -8.51
C ARG A 381 -12.11 6.55 -8.49
N LEU A 382 -11.54 7.07 -7.40
CA LEU A 382 -11.13 8.48 -7.29
C LEU A 382 -10.07 8.83 -8.32
N SER A 383 -9.08 7.98 -8.49
CA SER A 383 -8.01 8.17 -9.46
C SER A 383 -8.53 8.19 -10.90
N GLU A 384 -9.42 7.28 -11.26
CA GLU A 384 -10.08 7.28 -12.57
C GLU A 384 -11.00 8.49 -12.79
N ALA A 385 -11.74 8.90 -11.75
CA ALA A 385 -12.58 10.10 -11.81
C ALA A 385 -11.74 11.37 -11.99
N LEU A 386 -10.58 11.45 -11.32
CA LEU A 386 -9.60 12.53 -11.53
C LEU A 386 -9.13 12.57 -12.99
N MET A 387 -8.73 11.43 -13.57
CA MET A 387 -8.29 11.39 -14.97
C MET A 387 -9.40 11.83 -15.94
N ARG A 388 -10.64 11.37 -15.72
CA ARG A 388 -11.78 11.79 -16.52
C ARG A 388 -12.04 13.31 -16.39
N ARG A 389 -11.94 13.89 -15.18
CA ARG A 389 -12.08 15.32 -14.94
C ARG A 389 -11.00 16.12 -15.65
N ILE A 390 -9.73 15.71 -15.57
CA ILE A 390 -8.61 16.37 -16.25
C ILE A 390 -8.82 16.36 -17.76
N GLN A 391 -9.20 15.23 -18.36
CA GLN A 391 -9.47 15.14 -19.78
C GLN A 391 -10.66 16.02 -20.22
N LYS A 392 -11.73 16.06 -19.41
CA LYS A 392 -12.88 16.92 -19.66
C LYS A 392 -12.49 18.40 -19.62
N ASN A 393 -11.72 18.81 -18.60
CA ASN A 393 -11.22 20.17 -18.48
C ASN A 393 -10.37 20.56 -19.67
N TYR A 394 -9.43 19.70 -20.08
CA TYR A 394 -8.59 19.93 -21.26
C TYR A 394 -9.44 20.19 -22.51
N ARG A 395 -10.41 19.31 -22.81
CA ARG A 395 -11.29 19.45 -23.96
C ARG A 395 -12.14 20.74 -23.89
N SER A 396 -12.63 21.08 -22.71
CA SER A 396 -13.44 22.30 -22.49
C SER A 396 -12.60 23.56 -22.70
N ILE A 397 -11.39 23.63 -22.12
CA ILE A 397 -10.48 24.76 -22.26
C ILE A 397 -10.11 24.99 -23.74
N VAL A 398 -9.70 23.90 -24.42
CA VAL A 398 -9.33 23.99 -25.83
C VAL A 398 -10.53 24.44 -26.68
N GLY A 399 -11.70 23.85 -26.47
CA GLY A 399 -12.92 24.19 -27.22
C GLY A 399 -13.38 25.63 -27.01
N ILE A 400 -13.43 26.11 -25.77
CA ILE A 400 -13.82 27.48 -25.44
C ILE A 400 -12.83 28.49 -26.05
N ASN A 401 -11.53 28.27 -25.85
CA ASN A 401 -10.49 29.16 -26.33
C ASN A 401 -10.47 29.22 -27.86
N ALA A 402 -10.56 28.07 -28.54
CA ALA A 402 -10.63 28.03 -30.01
C ALA A 402 -11.87 28.82 -30.54
N THR A 403 -13.01 28.68 -29.86
CA THR A 403 -14.24 29.43 -30.21
C THR A 403 -14.07 30.94 -30.03
N LEU A 404 -13.48 31.36 -28.89
CA LEU A 404 -13.21 32.77 -28.62
C LEU A 404 -12.26 33.39 -29.64
N ILE A 405 -11.20 32.67 -30.03
CA ILE A 405 -10.28 33.11 -31.07
C ILE A 405 -11.00 33.27 -32.40
N LEU A 406 -11.80 32.28 -32.82
CA LEU A 406 -12.54 32.32 -34.07
C LEU A 406 -13.50 33.52 -34.14
N LEU A 407 -14.27 33.74 -33.06
CA LEU A 407 -15.22 34.86 -32.97
C LEU A 407 -14.49 36.22 -32.90
N GLY A 408 -13.30 36.27 -32.30
CA GLY A 408 -12.48 37.47 -32.27
C GLY A 408 -11.86 37.81 -33.63
N VAL A 409 -11.31 36.83 -34.34
CA VAL A 409 -10.72 37.02 -35.69
C VAL A 409 -11.80 37.43 -36.72
N THR A 410 -13.00 36.86 -36.62
CA THR A 410 -14.13 37.26 -37.47
C THR A 410 -14.69 38.66 -37.15
N GLY A 411 -14.30 39.25 -36.01
CA GLY A 411 -14.76 40.57 -35.57
C GLY A 411 -16.14 40.56 -34.90
N ILE A 412 -16.69 39.38 -34.60
CA ILE A 412 -17.96 39.24 -33.86
C ILE A 412 -17.80 39.66 -32.40
N LEU A 413 -16.67 39.28 -31.80
CA LEU A 413 -16.34 39.64 -30.41
C LEU A 413 -15.19 40.66 -30.36
N GLN A 414 -15.38 41.67 -29.47
CA GLN A 414 -14.30 42.60 -29.14
C GLN A 414 -13.27 41.92 -28.23
N PRO A 415 -11.98 42.31 -28.29
CA PRO A 415 -10.91 41.74 -27.47
C PRO A 415 -11.22 41.75 -25.96
N THR A 416 -11.79 42.83 -25.45
CA THR A 416 -12.20 43.02 -24.05
C THR A 416 -13.25 42.00 -23.62
N THR A 417 -14.25 41.78 -24.47
CA THR A 417 -15.31 40.79 -24.23
C THR A 417 -14.76 39.38 -24.31
N SER A 418 -13.87 39.11 -25.27
CA SER A 418 -13.17 37.82 -25.39
C SER A 418 -12.34 37.49 -24.15
N ALA A 419 -11.55 38.46 -23.66
CA ALA A 419 -10.77 38.35 -22.44
C ALA A 419 -11.65 38.11 -21.19
N LEU A 420 -12.80 38.83 -21.08
CA LEU A 420 -13.74 38.64 -19.99
C LEU A 420 -14.29 37.20 -19.99
N LEU A 421 -14.78 36.73 -21.15
CA LEU A 421 -15.33 35.39 -21.28
C LEU A 421 -14.27 34.29 -21.01
N HIS A 422 -13.03 34.49 -21.47
CA HIS A 422 -11.90 33.61 -21.18
C HIS A 422 -11.66 33.52 -19.67
N ASN A 423 -11.54 34.66 -18.98
CA ASN A 423 -11.29 34.68 -17.53
C ASN A 423 -12.46 34.06 -16.73
N MET A 424 -13.71 34.36 -17.16
CA MET A 424 -14.91 33.76 -16.55
C MET A 424 -14.94 32.25 -16.75
N SER A 425 -14.55 31.73 -17.91
CA SER A 425 -14.49 30.28 -18.16
C SER A 425 -13.40 29.61 -17.31
N THR A 426 -12.23 30.23 -17.19
CA THR A 426 -11.14 29.75 -16.34
C THR A 426 -11.55 29.70 -14.87
N LEU A 427 -12.19 30.75 -14.37
CA LEU A 427 -12.71 30.79 -13.00
C LEU A 427 -13.76 29.70 -12.77
N THR A 428 -14.72 29.55 -13.71
CA THR A 428 -15.78 28.55 -13.60
C THR A 428 -15.24 27.14 -13.56
N ILE A 429 -14.27 26.83 -14.43
CA ILE A 429 -13.60 25.51 -14.45
C ILE A 429 -12.86 25.29 -13.13
N SER A 430 -12.11 26.29 -12.66
CA SER A 430 -11.38 26.20 -11.40
C SER A 430 -12.30 25.97 -10.20
N LEU A 431 -13.39 26.69 -10.08
CA LEU A 431 -14.40 26.50 -9.02
C LEU A 431 -15.08 25.13 -9.10
N THR A 432 -15.35 24.65 -10.32
CA THR A 432 -15.93 23.32 -10.53
C THR A 432 -14.95 22.22 -10.09
N ASN A 433 -13.64 22.42 -10.28
CA ASN A 433 -12.62 21.48 -9.88
C ASN A 433 -12.44 21.36 -8.35
N MET A 434 -12.91 22.32 -7.58
CA MET A 434 -12.91 22.26 -6.10
C MET A 434 -14.00 21.33 -5.53
N LYS A 435 -14.97 20.93 -6.35
CA LYS A 435 -16.03 20.00 -5.94
C LYS A 435 -15.49 18.56 -5.87
N ASN A 436 -16.17 17.73 -5.09
CA ASN A 436 -15.86 16.31 -5.00
C ASN A 436 -15.90 15.64 -6.39
N LEU A 437 -15.09 14.60 -6.54
CA LEU A 437 -14.96 13.82 -7.79
C LEU A 437 -16.03 12.75 -7.89
N LEU A 438 -16.36 12.15 -6.74
CA LEU A 438 -17.43 11.16 -6.63
C LEU A 438 -18.63 11.83 -5.96
N ASP A 439 -19.82 11.57 -6.50
CA ASP A 439 -21.06 11.97 -5.84
C ASP A 439 -21.22 11.13 -4.56
N GLU A 440 -21.56 11.76 -3.45
CA GLU A 440 -22.00 11.08 -2.24
C GLU A 440 -23.35 10.39 -2.53
N ASN A 441 -23.32 9.10 -2.85
CA ASN A 441 -24.48 8.22 -2.88
C ASN A 441 -24.44 7.25 -1.72
#